data_48483bb5bd724bf193a37f18f37eb6f0
#
_entry.id   48483bb5bd724bf193a37f18f37eb6f0
#
_cell.length_a   1.000
_cell.length_b   1.000
_cell.length_c   1.000
_cell.angle_alpha   90.00
_cell.angle_beta   90.00
_cell.angle_gamma   90.00
#
_symmetry.space_group_name_H-M   'P 1'
#
loop_
_entity.id
_entity.type
_entity.pdbx_description
1 polymer ?
#
loop_
_entity_poly.entity_id
_entity_poly.type
_entity_poly.pdbx_seq_one_letter_code
_entity_poly.pdbx_strand_id
1 'polypeptide(L)'
;VLLKLRKIFNKECILYLSFSDLYFKNKELEKGILILKEGINNFPNFIPLRFNLAIMYRNLGLLDLSIKTHLDILLKDKFNSNSYYELSTMYNFSNHNDQLKTLLNINIDNLSQKEKIYISYSKANIYHYKKDYKKSIYFLRIANEEKLKIQPSDIKIKLDTGEYYRNLKIDKNLIINKLIDRNRYLFIVGMPRCGSTLLESILSLNPEVKDLG
;
A
#
# COMPACT_ATOMS: atom_id res chain seq x y z
N VAL A 1 -5.29 -12.83 -25.51
CA VAL A 1 -5.81 -11.48 -25.79
C VAL A 1 -4.74 -10.43 -25.49
N LEU A 2 -4.14 -10.42 -24.29
CA LEU A 2 -3.17 -9.40 -23.85
C LEU A 2 -1.91 -9.31 -24.74
N LEU A 3 -1.32 -10.45 -25.15
CA LEU A 3 -0.16 -10.48 -26.05
C LEU A 3 -0.47 -9.95 -27.46
N LYS A 4 -1.72 -10.12 -27.94
CA LYS A 4 -2.16 -9.54 -29.22
C LYS A 4 -2.34 -8.02 -29.10
N LEU A 5 -2.93 -7.53 -28.00
CA LEU A 5 -3.07 -6.10 -27.74
C LEU A 5 -1.69 -5.40 -27.62
N ARG A 6 -0.73 -6.05 -26.97
CA ARG A 6 0.65 -5.53 -26.86
C ARG A 6 1.31 -5.29 -28.23
N LYS A 7 1.12 -6.19 -29.21
CA LYS A 7 1.64 -6.03 -30.57
C LYS A 7 0.99 -4.87 -31.34
N ILE A 8 -0.28 -4.58 -31.05
CA ILE A 8 -1.05 -3.52 -31.72
C ILE A 8 -0.75 -2.14 -31.12
N PHE A 9 -0.59 -2.07 -29.78
CA PHE A 9 -0.52 -0.82 -29.01
C PHE A 9 0.82 -0.60 -28.31
N ASN A 10 1.92 -1.14 -28.83
CA ASN A 10 3.27 -0.99 -28.25
C ASN A 10 3.76 0.46 -28.13
N LYS A 11 3.02 1.43 -28.67
CA LYS A 11 3.31 2.87 -28.60
C LYS A 11 2.60 3.59 -27.45
N GLU A 12 1.84 2.92 -26.63
CA GLU A 12 1.09 3.56 -25.53
C GLU A 12 1.64 3.16 -24.15
N CYS A 13 2.24 4.12 -23.47
CA CYS A 13 2.82 3.93 -22.13
C CYS A 13 1.79 3.43 -21.09
N ILE A 14 0.51 3.79 -21.23
CA ILE A 14 -0.57 3.38 -20.33
C ILE A 14 -0.81 1.87 -20.36
N LEU A 15 -0.57 1.21 -21.49
CA LEU A 15 -0.76 -0.24 -21.59
C LEU A 15 0.23 -1.01 -20.72
N TYR A 16 1.48 -0.54 -20.62
CA TYR A 16 2.47 -1.14 -19.74
C TYR A 16 2.05 -1.04 -18.27
N LEU A 17 1.41 0.08 -17.86
CA LEU A 17 0.82 0.20 -16.52
C LEU A 17 -0.31 -0.82 -16.33
N SER A 18 -1.25 -0.89 -17.27
CA SER A 18 -2.40 -1.79 -17.18
C SER A 18 -1.98 -3.26 -17.12
N PHE A 19 -0.98 -3.67 -17.91
CA PHE A 19 -0.42 -5.02 -17.84
C PHE A 19 0.29 -5.28 -16.51
N SER A 20 1.06 -4.31 -16.04
CA SER A 20 1.73 -4.44 -14.75
C SER A 20 0.73 -4.61 -13.60
N ASP A 21 -0.37 -3.86 -13.63
CA ASP A 21 -1.44 -3.97 -12.61
C ASP A 21 -2.14 -5.34 -12.64
N LEU A 22 -2.35 -5.89 -13.84
CA LEU A 22 -2.91 -7.24 -13.99
C LEU A 22 -1.97 -8.31 -13.43
N TYR A 23 -0.67 -8.23 -13.72
CA TYR A 23 0.33 -9.14 -13.15
C TYR A 23 0.43 -8.99 -11.62
N PHE A 24 0.34 -7.76 -11.12
CA PHE A 24 0.32 -7.49 -9.68
C PHE A 24 -0.88 -8.18 -8.99
N LYS A 25 -2.09 -8.01 -9.55
CA LYS A 25 -3.32 -8.64 -9.03
C LYS A 25 -3.26 -10.16 -9.07
N ASN A 26 -2.61 -10.72 -10.10
CA ASN A 26 -2.42 -12.17 -10.23
C ASN A 26 -1.24 -12.71 -9.40
N LYS A 27 -0.56 -11.88 -8.59
CA LYS A 27 0.64 -12.22 -7.81
C LYS A 27 1.83 -12.67 -8.68
N GLU A 28 1.85 -12.31 -9.95
CA GLU A 28 2.93 -12.62 -10.91
C GLU A 28 3.91 -11.43 -11.02
N LEU A 29 4.51 -11.04 -9.90
CA LEU A 29 5.27 -9.79 -9.77
C LEU A 29 6.49 -9.73 -10.71
N GLU A 30 7.18 -10.86 -10.93
CA GLU A 30 8.34 -10.92 -11.82
C GLU A 30 7.96 -10.58 -13.27
N LYS A 31 6.81 -11.09 -13.75
CA LYS A 31 6.31 -10.75 -15.09
C LYS A 31 5.93 -9.27 -15.19
N GLY A 32 5.34 -8.72 -14.12
CA GLY A 32 5.04 -7.31 -14.02
C GLY A 32 6.31 -6.44 -14.09
N ILE A 33 7.39 -6.84 -13.42
CA ILE A 33 8.69 -6.17 -13.48
C ILE A 33 9.26 -6.17 -14.92
N LEU A 34 9.20 -7.29 -15.62
CA LEU A 34 9.69 -7.38 -17.00
C LEU A 34 8.93 -6.42 -17.92
N ILE A 35 7.61 -6.38 -17.81
CA ILE A 35 6.77 -5.46 -18.58
C ILE A 35 7.09 -4.00 -18.28
N LEU A 36 7.28 -3.64 -17.00
CA LEU A 36 7.61 -2.28 -16.62
C LEU A 36 9.00 -1.86 -17.11
N LYS A 37 10.00 -2.74 -17.05
CA LYS A 37 11.33 -2.48 -17.60
C LYS A 37 11.28 -2.23 -19.09
N GLU A 38 10.52 -3.02 -19.84
CA GLU A 38 10.32 -2.79 -21.28
C GLU A 38 9.62 -1.46 -21.53
N GLY A 39 8.57 -1.15 -20.77
CA GLY A 39 7.87 0.13 -20.85
C GLY A 39 8.80 1.32 -20.56
N ILE A 40 9.69 1.22 -19.58
CA ILE A 40 10.68 2.24 -19.23
C ILE A 40 11.70 2.44 -20.38
N ASN A 41 12.12 1.38 -21.05
CA ASN A 41 13.01 1.48 -22.21
C ASN A 41 12.35 2.21 -23.38
N ASN A 42 11.06 1.94 -23.62
CA ASN A 42 10.30 2.59 -24.70
C ASN A 42 9.86 4.03 -24.34
N PHE A 43 9.60 4.29 -23.05
CA PHE A 43 9.10 5.58 -22.55
C PHE A 43 9.94 6.06 -21.34
N PRO A 44 11.20 6.45 -21.54
CA PRO A 44 12.13 6.73 -20.45
C PRO A 44 11.74 7.93 -19.57
N ASN A 45 10.90 8.83 -20.07
CA ASN A 45 10.45 10.02 -19.34
C ASN A 45 9.09 9.85 -18.67
N PHE A 46 8.40 8.71 -18.87
CA PHE A 46 7.11 8.48 -18.25
C PHE A 46 7.28 7.90 -16.84
N ILE A 47 7.34 8.80 -15.86
CA ILE A 47 7.60 8.50 -14.43
C ILE A 47 6.71 7.40 -13.84
N PRO A 48 5.39 7.29 -14.16
CA PRO A 48 4.53 6.29 -13.55
C PRO A 48 5.01 4.83 -13.73
N LEU A 49 5.72 4.51 -14.82
CA LEU A 49 6.30 3.18 -15.01
C LEU A 49 7.39 2.86 -13.98
N ARG A 50 8.28 3.84 -13.70
CA ARG A 50 9.30 3.68 -12.66
C ARG A 50 8.69 3.59 -11.28
N PHE A 51 7.64 4.37 -11.03
CA PHE A 51 6.94 4.31 -9.76
C PHE A 51 6.36 2.92 -9.52
N ASN A 52 5.61 2.36 -10.47
CA ASN A 52 5.06 1.01 -10.36
C ASN A 52 6.17 -0.06 -10.25
N LEU A 53 7.30 0.12 -10.94
CA LEU A 53 8.45 -0.77 -10.81
C LEU A 53 9.01 -0.76 -9.38
N ALA A 54 9.14 0.41 -8.77
CA ALA A 54 9.60 0.54 -7.39
C ALA A 54 8.63 -0.13 -6.40
N ILE A 55 7.32 0.02 -6.61
CA ILE A 55 6.30 -0.65 -5.80
C ILE A 55 6.40 -2.18 -5.96
N MET A 56 6.62 -2.71 -7.16
CA MET A 56 6.79 -4.15 -7.36
C MET A 56 8.04 -4.68 -6.67
N TYR A 57 9.17 -3.97 -6.74
CA TYR A 57 10.36 -4.33 -5.99
C TYR A 57 10.11 -4.39 -4.49
N ARG A 58 9.39 -3.39 -3.94
CA ARG A 58 9.02 -3.37 -2.53
C ARG A 58 8.19 -4.60 -2.14
N ASN A 59 7.20 -4.97 -2.96
CA ASN A 59 6.34 -6.12 -2.69
C ASN A 59 7.07 -7.47 -2.76
N LEU A 60 8.18 -7.54 -3.49
CA LEU A 60 9.08 -8.69 -3.50
C LEU A 60 10.13 -8.65 -2.36
N GLY A 61 10.12 -7.63 -1.51
CA GLY A 61 11.13 -7.48 -0.46
C GLY A 61 12.48 -6.94 -0.95
N LEU A 62 12.59 -6.57 -2.24
CA LEU A 62 13.80 -6.03 -2.86
C LEU A 62 13.92 -4.52 -2.55
N LEU A 63 14.07 -4.20 -1.25
CA LEU A 63 13.99 -2.82 -0.76
C LEU A 63 15.05 -1.90 -1.37
N ASP A 64 16.28 -2.36 -1.53
CA ASP A 64 17.35 -1.55 -2.10
C ASP A 64 17.07 -1.15 -3.55
N LEU A 65 16.50 -2.06 -4.35
CA LEU A 65 16.09 -1.75 -5.72
C LEU A 65 14.91 -0.78 -5.75
N SER A 66 13.96 -0.92 -4.82
CA SER A 66 12.85 0.01 -4.67
C SER A 66 13.35 1.41 -4.34
N ILE A 67 14.21 1.55 -3.33
CA ILE A 67 14.82 2.83 -2.92
C ILE A 67 15.56 3.45 -4.09
N LYS A 68 16.45 2.71 -4.75
CA LYS A 68 17.19 3.19 -5.92
C LYS A 68 16.25 3.73 -6.99
N THR A 69 15.19 2.99 -7.29
CA THR A 69 14.23 3.41 -8.33
C THR A 69 13.48 4.68 -7.95
N HIS A 70 13.08 4.84 -6.67
CA HIS A 70 12.48 6.10 -6.20
C HIS A 70 13.46 7.27 -6.22
N LEU A 71 14.75 7.03 -5.90
CA LEU A 71 15.78 8.06 -6.02
C LEU A 71 15.99 8.48 -7.48
N ASP A 72 15.98 7.54 -8.43
CA ASP A 72 16.02 7.83 -9.87
C ASP A 72 14.81 8.67 -10.32
N ILE A 73 13.64 8.47 -9.72
CA ILE A 73 12.48 9.34 -9.95
C ILE A 73 12.78 10.76 -9.45
N LEU A 74 13.33 10.91 -8.24
CA LEU A 74 13.64 12.22 -7.66
C LEU A 74 14.74 12.98 -8.42
N LEU A 75 15.61 12.29 -9.16
CA LEU A 75 16.56 12.95 -10.08
C LEU A 75 15.85 13.61 -11.28
N LYS A 76 14.71 13.06 -11.72
CA LYS A 76 13.92 13.57 -12.84
C LYS A 76 12.84 14.57 -12.40
N ASP A 77 12.21 14.29 -11.27
CA ASP A 77 11.18 15.10 -10.64
C ASP A 77 11.51 15.28 -9.15
N LYS A 78 12.26 16.34 -8.86
CA LYS A 78 12.81 16.65 -7.54
C LYS A 78 11.74 16.78 -6.45
N PHE A 79 10.51 17.07 -6.81
CA PHE A 79 9.41 17.31 -5.87
C PHE A 79 8.35 16.21 -5.91
N ASN A 80 8.66 15.05 -6.45
CA ASN A 80 7.71 13.93 -6.53
C ASN A 80 7.25 13.47 -5.13
N SER A 81 6.08 13.92 -4.74
CA SER A 81 5.51 13.68 -3.40
C SER A 81 5.26 12.20 -3.11
N ASN A 82 4.84 11.43 -4.13
CA ASN A 82 4.61 10.00 -3.99
C ASN A 82 5.91 9.24 -3.68
N SER A 83 7.01 9.58 -4.38
CA SER A 83 8.31 8.95 -4.13
C SER A 83 8.88 9.30 -2.76
N TYR A 84 8.70 10.53 -2.29
CA TYR A 84 9.07 10.90 -0.92
C TYR A 84 8.27 10.10 0.11
N TYR A 85 6.97 9.91 -0.12
CA TYR A 85 6.14 9.13 0.79
C TYR A 85 6.63 7.69 0.89
N GLU A 86 6.84 7.02 -0.24
CA GLU A 86 7.33 5.64 -0.27
C GLU A 86 8.71 5.51 0.40
N LEU A 87 9.66 6.40 0.06
CA LEU A 87 10.98 6.41 0.68
C LEU A 87 10.92 6.63 2.20
N SER A 88 10.04 7.51 2.67
CA SER A 88 9.91 7.81 4.10
C SER A 88 9.40 6.63 4.94
N THR A 89 8.78 5.63 4.31
CA THR A 89 8.32 4.41 4.96
C THR A 89 9.38 3.31 5.01
N MET A 90 10.52 3.50 4.31
CA MET A 90 11.59 2.51 4.21
C MET A 90 12.71 2.85 5.18
N TYR A 91 13.13 1.88 6.00
CA TYR A 91 14.13 2.06 7.06
C TYR A 91 15.45 2.67 6.55
N ASN A 92 15.91 2.27 5.36
CA ASN A 92 17.23 2.68 4.84
C ASN A 92 17.25 4.09 4.23
N PHE A 93 16.11 4.79 4.11
CA PHE A 93 16.07 6.12 3.51
C PHE A 93 16.81 7.18 4.33
N SER A 94 16.98 6.97 5.63
CA SER A 94 17.72 7.90 6.51
C SER A 94 19.17 8.15 6.07
N ASN A 95 19.75 7.28 5.26
CA ASN A 95 21.13 7.39 4.75
C ASN A 95 21.26 8.37 3.56
N HIS A 96 20.14 8.86 2.99
CA HIS A 96 20.13 9.76 1.84
C HIS A 96 19.93 11.22 2.25
N ASN A 97 21.00 11.83 2.81
CA ASN A 97 20.95 13.15 3.44
C ASN A 97 20.45 14.29 2.54
N ASP A 98 20.80 14.31 1.26
CA ASP A 98 20.43 15.41 0.35
C ASP A 98 18.92 15.38 0.02
N GLN A 99 18.38 14.20 -0.22
CA GLN A 99 16.94 14.02 -0.44
C GLN A 99 16.14 14.32 0.83
N LEU A 100 16.67 13.94 2.00
CA LEU A 100 16.08 14.29 3.29
C LEU A 100 16.05 15.79 3.52
N LYS A 101 17.17 16.50 3.26
CA LYS A 101 17.22 17.97 3.38
C LYS A 101 16.21 18.61 2.43
N THR A 102 16.16 18.14 1.17
CA THR A 102 15.20 18.64 0.20
C THR A 102 13.77 18.46 0.71
N LEU A 103 13.38 17.25 1.14
CA LEU A 103 12.05 16.96 1.68
C LEU A 103 11.69 17.88 2.86
N LEU A 104 12.60 18.03 3.83
CA LEU A 104 12.34 18.81 5.02
C LEU A 104 12.17 20.30 4.72
N ASN A 105 12.80 20.80 3.65
CA ASN A 105 12.74 22.20 3.21
C ASN A 105 11.55 22.49 2.27
N ILE A 106 10.79 21.49 1.83
CA ILE A 106 9.60 21.74 1.00
C ILE A 106 8.58 22.55 1.80
N ASN A 107 8.19 23.71 1.28
CA ASN A 107 7.06 24.47 1.84
C ASN A 107 5.75 23.80 1.42
N ILE A 108 4.97 23.36 2.42
CA ILE A 108 3.71 22.63 2.20
C ILE A 108 2.52 23.53 1.83
N ASP A 109 2.64 24.85 2.03
CA ASP A 109 1.52 25.78 1.79
C ASP A 109 1.25 26.00 0.31
N ASN A 110 2.29 25.88 -0.53
CA ASN A 110 2.24 26.08 -1.97
C ASN A 110 1.95 24.79 -2.77
N LEU A 111 1.69 23.69 -2.09
CA LEU A 111 1.44 22.39 -2.71
C LEU A 111 -0.05 22.18 -3.00
N SER A 112 -0.34 21.39 -4.04
CA SER A 112 -1.69 20.86 -4.21
C SER A 112 -2.09 20.02 -3.00
N GLN A 113 -3.40 19.89 -2.75
CA GLN A 113 -3.90 19.16 -1.58
C GLN A 113 -3.34 17.73 -1.49
N LYS A 114 -3.26 17.02 -2.62
CA LYS A 114 -2.71 15.67 -2.66
C LYS A 114 -1.23 15.63 -2.32
N GLU A 115 -0.43 16.54 -2.87
CA GLU A 115 1.00 16.65 -2.57
C GLU A 115 1.22 17.03 -1.09
N LYS A 116 0.41 17.95 -0.57
CA LYS A 116 0.44 18.36 0.84
C LYS A 116 0.25 17.18 1.77
N ILE A 117 -0.69 16.28 1.46
CA ILE A 117 -0.90 15.04 2.22
C ILE A 117 0.37 14.17 2.23
N TYR A 118 0.90 13.84 1.04
CA TYR A 118 2.04 12.93 0.94
C TYR A 118 3.32 13.52 1.54
N ILE A 119 3.62 14.79 1.29
CA ILE A 119 4.79 15.47 1.86
C ILE A 119 4.67 15.57 3.38
N SER A 120 3.48 15.88 3.91
CA SER A 120 3.26 15.94 5.36
C SER A 120 3.43 14.58 6.03
N TYR A 121 2.88 13.50 5.46
CA TYR A 121 3.14 12.14 5.95
C TYR A 121 4.64 11.80 5.89
N SER A 122 5.32 12.16 4.80
CA SER A 122 6.76 11.91 4.66
C SER A 122 7.57 12.62 5.75
N LYS A 123 7.28 13.90 6.00
CA LYS A 123 7.92 14.66 7.09
C LYS A 123 7.62 14.05 8.46
N ALA A 124 6.36 13.65 8.69
CA ALA A 124 5.97 12.99 9.93
C ALA A 124 6.78 11.72 10.19
N ASN A 125 6.93 10.86 9.18
CA ASN A 125 7.72 9.64 9.27
C ASN A 125 9.19 9.94 9.59
N ILE A 126 9.81 10.90 8.90
CA ILE A 126 11.22 11.28 9.13
C ILE A 126 11.42 11.84 10.54
N TYR A 127 10.54 12.73 11.01
CA TYR A 127 10.63 13.24 12.37
C TYR A 127 10.39 12.15 13.43
N HIS A 128 9.53 11.16 13.13
CA HIS A 128 9.37 10.01 14.01
C HIS A 128 10.66 9.19 14.13
N TYR A 129 11.35 8.89 13.02
CA TYR A 129 12.65 8.22 13.05
C TYR A 129 13.72 9.02 13.79
N LYS A 130 13.69 10.36 13.65
CA LYS A 130 14.58 11.26 14.41
C LYS A 130 14.18 11.43 15.87
N LYS A 131 13.12 10.76 16.35
CA LYS A 131 12.55 10.86 17.69
C LYS A 131 12.06 12.28 18.06
N ASP A 132 11.88 13.17 17.08
CA ASP A 132 11.22 14.48 17.25
C ASP A 132 9.69 14.28 17.12
N TYR A 133 9.11 13.67 18.15
CA TYR A 133 7.69 13.33 18.15
C TYR A 133 6.79 14.56 18.08
N LYS A 134 7.22 15.70 18.58
CA LYS A 134 6.45 16.95 18.52
C LYS A 134 6.22 17.38 17.07
N LYS A 135 7.27 17.41 16.25
CA LYS A 135 7.17 17.72 14.84
C LYS A 135 6.47 16.62 14.06
N SER A 136 6.71 15.36 14.40
CA SER A 136 6.02 14.23 13.78
C SER A 136 4.49 14.36 13.92
N ILE A 137 3.99 14.61 15.15
CA ILE A 137 2.57 14.79 15.43
C ILE A 137 2.00 16.01 14.67
N TYR A 138 2.75 17.11 14.61
CA TYR A 138 2.34 18.30 13.88
C TYR A 138 2.07 18.01 12.41
N PHE A 139 3.02 17.38 11.71
CA PHE A 139 2.84 17.03 10.29
C PHE A 139 1.81 15.92 10.07
N LEU A 140 1.70 14.95 10.98
CA LEU A 140 0.69 13.91 10.92
C LEU A 140 -0.72 14.50 11.02
N ARG A 141 -0.93 15.50 11.86
CA ARG A 141 -2.21 16.20 11.98
C ARG A 141 -2.58 16.89 10.67
N ILE A 142 -1.66 17.66 10.08
CA ILE A 142 -1.88 18.32 8.79
C ILE A 142 -2.26 17.29 7.72
N ALA A 143 -1.50 16.20 7.60
CA ALA A 143 -1.78 15.16 6.62
C ALA A 143 -3.18 14.55 6.78
N ASN A 144 -3.58 14.25 8.01
CA ASN A 144 -4.89 13.67 8.31
C ASN A 144 -6.03 14.66 8.07
N GLU A 145 -5.88 15.92 8.46
CA GLU A 145 -6.87 16.98 8.22
C GLU A 145 -7.11 17.19 6.71
N GLU A 146 -6.03 17.29 5.92
CA GLU A 146 -6.15 17.42 4.46
C GLU A 146 -6.73 16.16 3.82
N LYS A 147 -6.38 14.97 4.31
CA LYS A 147 -6.94 13.71 3.81
C LYS A 147 -8.44 13.59 4.09
N LEU A 148 -8.90 14.02 5.28
CA LEU A 148 -10.33 14.01 5.62
C LEU A 148 -11.16 14.94 4.74
N LYS A 149 -10.58 16.03 4.21
CA LYS A 149 -11.27 16.90 3.25
C LYS A 149 -11.53 16.21 1.91
N ILE A 150 -10.62 15.32 1.47
CA ILE A 150 -10.77 14.56 0.20
C ILE A 150 -11.64 13.33 0.42
N GLN A 151 -11.46 12.67 1.55
CA GLN A 151 -12.12 11.40 1.88
C GLN A 151 -12.67 11.48 3.31
N PRO A 152 -13.85 12.09 3.48
CA PRO A 152 -14.51 12.15 4.79
C PRO A 152 -14.74 10.74 5.31
N SER A 153 -14.53 10.53 6.61
CA SER A 153 -14.92 9.28 7.24
C SER A 153 -16.42 9.30 7.52
N ASP A 154 -17.15 8.36 6.95
CA ASP A 154 -18.56 8.17 7.24
C ASP A 154 -18.72 7.13 8.35
N ILE A 155 -18.83 7.63 9.59
CA ILE A 155 -19.08 6.79 10.77
C ILE A 155 -20.49 6.18 10.72
N LYS A 156 -21.45 6.88 10.08
CA LYS A 156 -22.84 6.43 10.01
C LYS A 156 -22.96 5.08 9.30
N ILE A 157 -22.29 4.92 8.15
CA ILE A 157 -22.28 3.62 7.43
C ILE A 157 -21.79 2.49 8.32
N LYS A 158 -20.75 2.74 9.14
CA LYS A 158 -20.22 1.70 10.05
C LYS A 158 -21.18 1.40 11.19
N LEU A 159 -21.88 2.39 11.72
CA LEU A 159 -22.90 2.23 12.76
C LEU A 159 -24.11 1.45 12.22
N ASP A 160 -24.61 1.84 11.06
CA ASP A 160 -25.74 1.18 10.40
C ASP A 160 -25.43 -0.28 10.07
N THR A 161 -24.20 -0.55 9.60
CA THR A 161 -23.71 -1.93 9.38
C THR A 161 -23.63 -2.70 10.71
N GLY A 162 -23.17 -2.08 11.78
CA GLY A 162 -23.12 -2.68 13.12
C GLY A 162 -24.50 -3.00 13.66
N GLU A 163 -25.47 -2.12 13.46
CA GLU A 163 -26.88 -2.36 13.84
C GLU A 163 -27.51 -3.48 13.00
N TYR A 164 -27.25 -3.51 11.70
CA TYR A 164 -27.69 -4.59 10.82
C TYR A 164 -27.22 -5.95 11.36
N TYR A 165 -25.92 -6.11 11.65
CA TYR A 165 -25.40 -7.37 12.20
C TYR A 165 -25.92 -7.70 13.59
N ARG A 166 -26.14 -6.70 14.44
CA ARG A 166 -26.72 -6.90 15.77
C ARG A 166 -28.15 -7.44 15.72
N ASN A 167 -28.91 -7.00 14.72
CA ASN A 167 -30.32 -7.37 14.53
C ASN A 167 -30.52 -8.61 13.65
N LEU A 168 -29.43 -9.21 13.14
CA LEU A 168 -29.48 -10.42 12.34
C LEU A 168 -30.00 -11.58 13.19
N LYS A 169 -31.22 -12.04 12.91
CA LYS A 169 -31.78 -13.23 13.54
C LYS A 169 -31.21 -14.45 12.82
N ILE A 170 -30.28 -15.15 13.46
CA ILE A 170 -29.76 -16.42 12.95
C ILE A 170 -30.78 -17.52 13.33
N ASP A 171 -31.30 -18.19 12.32
CA ASP A 171 -32.13 -19.39 12.59
C ASP A 171 -31.25 -20.50 13.15
N LYS A 172 -31.38 -20.72 14.45
CA LYS A 172 -30.60 -21.74 15.19
C LYS A 172 -30.85 -23.16 14.63
N ASN A 173 -31.95 -23.42 13.99
CA ASN A 173 -32.27 -24.73 13.42
C ASN A 173 -31.46 -25.03 12.15
N LEU A 174 -31.01 -24.01 11.40
CA LEU A 174 -30.11 -24.17 10.26
C LEU A 174 -28.70 -24.64 10.65
N ILE A 175 -28.27 -24.32 11.86
CA ILE A 175 -26.93 -24.64 12.36
C ILE A 175 -26.86 -26.10 12.86
N ILE A 176 -27.92 -26.61 13.48
CA ILE A 176 -27.89 -27.91 14.17
C ILE A 176 -27.95 -29.10 13.20
N ASN A 177 -28.61 -28.95 12.04
CA ASN A 177 -28.83 -30.06 11.12
C ASN A 177 -27.68 -30.37 10.15
N LYS A 178 -26.58 -29.57 10.14
CA LYS A 178 -25.42 -29.79 9.28
C LYS A 178 -24.11 -30.16 9.99
N LEU A 179 -24.09 -30.24 11.31
CA LEU A 179 -22.87 -30.49 12.08
C LEU A 179 -22.65 -31.99 12.44
N ILE A 180 -22.88 -32.88 11.44
CA ILE A 180 -22.46 -34.29 11.60
C ILE A 180 -21.05 -34.52 11.01
N ASP A 181 -20.33 -33.45 10.72
CA ASP A 181 -18.91 -33.56 10.34
C ASP A 181 -18.06 -33.70 11.61
N ARG A 182 -17.19 -34.74 11.67
CA ARG A 182 -16.29 -34.99 12.80
C ARG A 182 -15.18 -33.90 12.91
N ASN A 183 -15.10 -33.02 11.96
CA ASN A 183 -14.13 -31.91 11.97
C ASN A 183 -14.59 -30.83 12.96
N ARG A 184 -13.70 -30.41 13.82
CA ARG A 184 -13.91 -29.27 14.71
C ARG A 184 -13.43 -28.00 14.00
N TYR A 185 -14.31 -27.02 13.86
CA TYR A 185 -13.98 -25.72 13.29
C TYR A 185 -13.74 -24.71 14.41
N LEU A 186 -12.62 -24.01 14.35
CA LEU A 186 -12.28 -22.89 15.24
C LEU A 186 -12.38 -21.59 14.44
N PHE A 187 -13.26 -20.68 14.85
CA PHE A 187 -13.38 -19.36 14.26
C PHE A 187 -12.72 -18.32 15.17
N ILE A 188 -11.73 -17.61 14.63
CA ILE A 188 -11.07 -16.50 15.32
C ILE A 188 -11.82 -15.22 14.94
N VAL A 189 -12.54 -14.65 15.91
CA VAL A 189 -13.33 -13.43 15.70
C VAL A 189 -12.74 -12.30 16.54
N GLY A 190 -12.52 -11.14 15.89
CA GLY A 190 -11.99 -9.98 16.59
C GLY A 190 -12.03 -8.72 15.72
N MET A 191 -11.74 -7.58 16.35
CA MET A 191 -11.58 -6.32 15.63
C MET A 191 -10.35 -6.38 14.71
N PRO A 192 -10.36 -5.67 13.57
CA PRO A 192 -9.15 -5.52 12.77
C PRO A 192 -7.95 -5.10 13.63
N ARG A 193 -6.79 -5.77 13.43
CA ARG A 193 -5.54 -5.57 14.20
C ARG A 193 -5.57 -6.03 15.68
N CYS A 194 -6.52 -6.87 16.07
CA CYS A 194 -6.53 -7.49 17.42
C CYS A 194 -5.54 -8.66 17.57
N GLY A 195 -4.75 -8.98 16.54
CA GLY A 195 -3.80 -10.10 16.56
C GLY A 195 -4.39 -11.44 16.09
N SER A 196 -5.55 -11.45 15.43
CA SER A 196 -6.18 -12.67 14.90
C SER A 196 -5.22 -13.46 14.00
N THR A 197 -4.51 -12.81 13.07
CA THR A 197 -3.52 -13.44 12.20
C THR A 197 -2.35 -14.06 12.98
N LEU A 198 -1.90 -13.41 14.05
CA LEU A 198 -0.86 -13.96 14.92
C LEU A 198 -1.35 -15.21 15.64
N LEU A 199 -2.57 -15.17 16.19
CA LEU A 199 -3.18 -16.33 16.85
C LEU A 199 -3.37 -17.50 15.88
N GLU A 200 -3.86 -17.22 14.67
CA GLU A 200 -3.97 -18.19 13.58
C GLU A 200 -2.61 -18.84 13.25
N SER A 201 -1.56 -18.02 13.09
CA SER A 201 -0.20 -18.51 12.84
C SER A 201 0.32 -19.40 13.98
N ILE A 202 0.02 -19.07 15.25
CA ILE A 202 0.41 -19.88 16.40
C ILE A 202 -0.35 -21.21 16.41
N LEU A 203 -1.65 -21.20 16.15
CA LEU A 203 -2.46 -22.41 16.09
C LEU A 203 -2.04 -23.35 14.96
N SER A 204 -1.65 -22.78 13.81
CA SER A 204 -1.18 -23.53 12.63
C SER A 204 0.16 -24.23 12.85
N LEU A 205 0.90 -23.94 13.94
CA LEU A 205 2.09 -24.72 14.34
C LEU A 205 1.74 -26.13 14.81
N ASN A 206 0.49 -26.36 15.19
CA ASN A 206 0.03 -27.72 15.50
C ASN A 206 -0.32 -28.43 14.19
N PRO A 207 0.30 -29.60 13.88
CA PRO A 207 0.07 -30.35 12.64
C PRO A 207 -1.37 -30.83 12.46
N GLU A 208 -2.15 -30.91 13.55
CA GLU A 208 -3.56 -31.28 13.51
C GLU A 208 -4.48 -30.12 13.16
N VAL A 209 -3.97 -28.87 13.14
CA VAL A 209 -4.71 -27.68 12.81
C VAL A 209 -4.42 -27.28 11.37
N LYS A 210 -5.45 -27.23 10.55
CA LYS A 210 -5.36 -26.76 9.17
C LYS A 210 -5.91 -25.35 9.07
N ASP A 211 -5.08 -24.43 8.59
CA ASP A 211 -5.49 -23.10 8.22
C ASP A 211 -6.35 -23.16 6.94
N LEU A 212 -7.50 -22.52 6.98
CA LEU A 212 -8.47 -22.48 5.87
C LEU A 212 -8.49 -21.13 5.16
N GLY A 213 -7.69 -20.13 5.62
CA GLY A 213 -7.56 -18.80 5.04
C GLY A 213 -8.49 -17.77 5.62
#